data_624752dafc95955f579c5f07a58d36b6
#
_entry.id   624752dafc95955f579c5f07a58d36b6
#
_cell.length_a   1.000
_cell.length_b   1.000
_cell.length_c   1.000
_cell.angle_alpha   90.00
_cell.angle_beta   90.00
_cell.angle_gamma   90.00
#
_symmetry.space_group_name_H-M   'P 1'
#
loop_
_entity.id
_entity.type
_entity.pdbx_description
1 polymer ?
#
loop_
_entity_poly.entity_id
_entity_poly.type
_entity_poly.pdbx_seq_one_letter_code
_entity_poly.pdbx_strand_id
1 'polypeptide(L)'
;MLESLRQFVSGYVALTSEEFELLAGRIIVRNYDRREQLLRVGETERYMNFVVKGLVRMYFTKGKTELITNIAKEGELVSSSASFLSATPSHYLIETLEPTILLSLAREDLDAIYQQSVRIERLGRLLTTQFVMQELIELML
;
A
#
# COMPACT_ATOMS: atom_id res chain seq x y z
N MET A 1 9.91 -11.20 -8.45
CA MET A 1 8.91 -10.32 -7.80
C MET A 1 9.22 -10.04 -6.35
N LEU A 2 9.45 -11.07 -5.56
CA LEU A 2 9.70 -10.89 -4.12
C LEU A 2 11.01 -10.17 -3.81
N GLU A 3 11.98 -10.23 -4.69
CA GLU A 3 13.27 -9.56 -4.48
C GLU A 3 13.12 -8.03 -4.38
N SER A 4 12.24 -7.45 -5.20
CA SER A 4 11.96 -6.01 -5.14
C SER A 4 11.37 -5.63 -3.79
N LEU A 5 10.48 -6.45 -3.26
CA LEU A 5 9.89 -6.23 -1.94
C LEU A 5 10.93 -6.38 -0.85
N ARG A 6 11.80 -7.38 -0.95
CA ARG A 6 12.90 -7.60 0.00
C ARG A 6 13.82 -6.38 0.07
N GLN A 7 14.19 -5.82 -1.09
CA GLN A 7 15.00 -4.62 -1.15
C GLN A 7 14.30 -3.41 -0.51
N PHE A 8 13.01 -3.25 -0.81
CA PHE A 8 12.21 -2.17 -0.22
C PHE A 8 12.20 -2.26 1.30
N VAL A 9 11.91 -3.44 1.84
CA VAL A 9 11.83 -3.68 3.29
C VAL A 9 13.18 -3.46 3.95
N SER A 10 14.28 -3.87 3.30
CA SER A 10 15.64 -3.75 3.85
C SER A 10 16.06 -2.29 4.06
N GLY A 11 15.41 -1.34 3.38
CA GLY A 11 15.64 0.08 3.59
C GLY A 11 15.08 0.60 4.93
N TYR A 12 14.26 -0.19 5.61
CA TYR A 12 13.63 0.19 6.88
C TYR A 12 14.09 -0.66 8.04
N VAL A 13 14.10 -1.98 7.86
CA VAL A 13 14.47 -2.94 8.91
C VAL A 13 15.23 -4.10 8.30
N ALA A 14 16.12 -4.71 9.10
CA ALA A 14 16.84 -5.92 8.69
C ALA A 14 16.03 -7.14 9.16
N LEU A 15 15.33 -7.79 8.24
CA LEU A 15 14.59 -9.01 8.51
C LEU A 15 15.47 -10.23 8.26
N THR A 16 15.31 -11.26 9.08
CA THR A 16 15.87 -12.58 8.79
C THR A 16 15.09 -13.19 7.62
N SER A 17 15.65 -14.24 7.01
CA SER A 17 14.94 -14.97 5.95
C SER A 17 13.62 -15.55 6.46
N GLU A 18 13.63 -16.03 7.70
CA GLU A 18 12.42 -16.58 8.35
C GLU A 18 11.35 -15.51 8.54
N GLU A 19 11.74 -14.32 8.98
CA GLU A 19 10.81 -13.21 9.14
C GLU A 19 10.24 -12.76 7.80
N PHE A 20 11.09 -12.67 6.77
CA PHE A 20 10.62 -12.33 5.44
C PHE A 20 9.63 -13.36 4.90
N GLU A 21 9.82 -14.65 5.20
CA GLU A 21 8.89 -15.70 4.80
C GLU A 21 7.50 -15.52 5.43
N LEU A 22 7.39 -14.90 6.61
CA LEU A 22 6.11 -14.57 7.20
C LEU A 22 5.33 -13.62 6.31
N LEU A 23 6.00 -12.63 5.73
CA LEU A 23 5.38 -11.72 4.76
C LEU A 23 5.09 -12.45 3.44
N ALA A 24 6.09 -13.12 2.88
CA ALA A 24 5.99 -13.78 1.59
C ALA A 24 4.86 -14.82 1.54
N GLY A 25 4.66 -15.54 2.64
CA GLY A 25 3.63 -16.58 2.73
C GLY A 25 2.20 -16.05 2.74
N ARG A 26 2.00 -14.76 2.97
CA ARG A 26 0.67 -14.14 3.03
C ARG A 26 0.41 -13.19 1.86
N ILE A 27 1.40 -12.98 1.00
CA ILE A 27 1.27 -12.07 -0.14
C ILE A 27 0.31 -12.65 -1.18
N ILE A 28 -0.55 -11.77 -1.69
CA ILE A 28 -1.43 -12.05 -2.82
C ILE A 28 -0.91 -11.26 -4.00
N VAL A 29 -0.67 -11.94 -5.13
CA VAL A 29 -0.28 -11.28 -6.38
C VAL A 29 -1.56 -10.87 -7.11
N ARG A 30 -1.69 -9.59 -7.41
CA ARG A 30 -2.86 -9.03 -8.10
C ARG A 30 -2.42 -8.38 -9.39
N ASN A 31 -3.08 -8.75 -10.49
CA ASN A 31 -2.77 -8.25 -11.84
C ASN A 31 -3.92 -7.39 -12.33
N TYR A 32 -3.59 -6.24 -12.90
CA TYR A 32 -4.57 -5.31 -13.43
C TYR A 32 -4.18 -4.83 -14.82
N ASP A 33 -5.19 -4.62 -15.65
CA ASP A 33 -5.00 -3.95 -16.93
C ASP A 33 -4.93 -2.43 -16.70
N ARG A 34 -4.70 -1.71 -17.78
CA ARG A 34 -4.73 -0.26 -17.77
C ARG A 34 -6.13 0.24 -17.45
N ARG A 35 -6.24 1.29 -16.62
CA ARG A 35 -7.49 1.96 -16.26
C ARG A 35 -8.47 1.10 -15.48
N GLU A 36 -7.95 0.19 -14.69
CA GLU A 36 -8.76 -0.54 -13.73
C GLU A 36 -8.74 0.15 -12.37
N GLN A 37 -9.89 0.16 -11.71
CA GLN A 37 -10.02 0.72 -10.37
C GLN A 37 -9.75 -0.37 -9.32
N LEU A 38 -8.71 -0.15 -8.51
CA LEU A 38 -8.41 -1.01 -7.36
C LEU A 38 -9.28 -0.68 -6.16
N LEU A 39 -9.67 0.58 -6.04
CA LEU A 39 -10.46 1.08 -4.92
C LEU A 39 -11.34 2.22 -5.39
N ARG A 40 -12.60 2.20 -4.95
CA ARG A 40 -13.57 3.25 -5.23
C ARG A 40 -13.95 3.96 -3.94
N VAL A 41 -14.40 5.21 -4.06
CA VAL A 41 -14.95 5.96 -2.94
C VAL A 41 -16.06 5.16 -2.27
N GLY A 42 -16.02 5.07 -0.94
CA GLY A 42 -16.99 4.33 -0.14
C GLY A 42 -16.59 2.89 0.14
N GLU A 43 -15.63 2.34 -0.61
CA GLU A 43 -15.07 1.03 -0.31
C GLU A 43 -14.00 1.15 0.78
N THR A 44 -13.83 0.11 1.57
CA THR A 44 -12.77 0.05 2.58
C THR A 44 -11.52 -0.57 1.99
N GLU A 45 -10.36 0.10 2.16
CA GLU A 45 -9.07 -0.42 1.73
C GLU A 45 -8.69 -1.62 2.59
N ARG A 46 -8.55 -2.77 1.95
CA ARG A 46 -8.25 -4.03 2.65
C ARG A 46 -6.78 -4.41 2.60
N TYR A 47 -6.02 -3.76 1.74
CA TYR A 47 -4.67 -4.19 1.42
C TYR A 47 -3.66 -3.07 1.51
N MET A 48 -2.45 -3.45 1.93
CA MET A 48 -1.24 -2.67 1.67
C MET A 48 -0.66 -3.21 0.37
N ASN A 49 -0.49 -2.33 -0.63
CA ASN A 49 -0.08 -2.73 -1.98
C ASN A 49 1.31 -2.24 -2.32
N PHE A 50 2.14 -3.15 -2.80
CA PHE A 50 3.47 -2.84 -3.30
C PHE A 50 3.47 -2.99 -4.83
N VAL A 51 3.91 -1.95 -5.54
CA VAL A 51 3.94 -1.96 -7.00
C VAL A 51 5.21 -2.67 -7.48
N VAL A 52 5.04 -3.85 -8.08
CA VAL A 52 6.15 -4.58 -8.70
C VAL A 52 6.42 -4.03 -10.08
N LYS A 53 5.36 -3.76 -10.84
CA LYS A 53 5.43 -3.25 -12.19
C LYS A 53 4.19 -2.43 -12.46
N GLY A 54 4.34 -1.31 -13.15
CA GLY A 54 3.21 -0.49 -13.57
C GLY A 54 3.21 0.90 -12.95
N LEU A 55 2.06 1.53 -13.03
CA LEU A 55 1.86 2.90 -12.59
C LEU A 55 0.43 3.05 -12.09
N VAL A 56 0.26 3.62 -10.89
CA VAL A 56 -1.03 3.71 -10.20
C VAL A 56 -1.21 5.12 -9.67
N ARG A 57 -2.40 5.67 -9.83
CA ARG A 57 -2.72 6.97 -9.25
C ARG A 57 -3.74 6.82 -8.13
N MET A 58 -3.60 7.64 -7.09
CA MET A 58 -4.60 7.84 -6.06
C MET A 58 -5.11 9.27 -6.16
N TYR A 59 -6.42 9.44 -6.17
CA TYR A 59 -7.03 10.74 -6.39
C TYR A 59 -8.39 10.83 -5.71
N PHE A 60 -8.91 12.04 -5.60
CA PHE A 60 -10.29 12.27 -5.20
C PHE A 60 -10.91 13.30 -6.14
N THR A 61 -12.23 13.39 -6.12
CA THR A 61 -12.95 14.35 -6.96
C THR A 61 -13.56 15.44 -6.08
N LYS A 62 -13.45 16.69 -6.56
CA LYS A 62 -14.10 17.83 -5.94
C LYS A 62 -14.91 18.51 -7.02
N GLY A 63 -16.24 18.28 -7.03
CA GLY A 63 -17.09 18.66 -8.14
C GLY A 63 -16.71 17.87 -9.39
N LYS A 64 -16.30 18.56 -10.46
CA LYS A 64 -15.84 17.93 -11.71
C LYS A 64 -14.33 17.83 -11.81
N THR A 65 -13.61 18.28 -10.79
CA THR A 65 -12.14 18.31 -10.80
C THR A 65 -11.59 17.08 -10.11
N GLU A 66 -10.65 16.40 -10.77
CA GLU A 66 -9.87 15.31 -10.17
C GLU A 66 -8.60 15.89 -9.58
N LEU A 67 -8.34 15.55 -8.32
CA LEU A 67 -7.14 15.99 -7.59
C LEU A 67 -6.29 14.78 -7.23
N ILE A 68 -5.16 14.63 -7.92
CA ILE A 68 -4.23 13.52 -7.71
C ILE A 68 -3.41 13.81 -6.46
N THR A 69 -3.42 12.88 -5.50
CA THR A 69 -2.66 12.99 -4.26
C THR A 69 -1.39 12.13 -4.27
N ASN A 70 -1.36 11.08 -5.10
CA ASN A 70 -0.20 10.21 -5.19
C ASN A 70 -0.17 9.51 -6.54
N ILE A 71 1.04 9.33 -7.08
CA ILE A 71 1.30 8.47 -8.22
C ILE A 71 2.40 7.51 -7.79
N ALA A 72 2.08 6.22 -7.76
CA ALA A 72 2.99 5.17 -7.34
C ALA A 72 3.53 4.41 -8.55
N LYS A 73 4.84 4.22 -8.57
CA LYS A 73 5.57 3.48 -9.59
C LYS A 73 6.22 2.24 -8.99
N GLU A 74 6.97 1.52 -9.79
CA GLU A 74 7.72 0.33 -9.34
C GLU A 74 8.53 0.62 -8.09
N GLY A 75 8.42 -0.28 -7.11
CA GLY A 75 9.14 -0.18 -5.85
C GLY A 75 8.46 0.70 -4.80
N GLU A 76 7.26 1.19 -5.06
CA GLU A 76 6.54 2.06 -4.13
C GLU A 76 5.26 1.42 -3.62
N LEU A 77 4.81 1.87 -2.45
CA LEU A 77 3.54 1.44 -1.88
C LEU A 77 2.40 2.36 -2.33
N VAL A 78 1.21 1.78 -2.50
CA VAL A 78 0.00 2.54 -2.74
C VAL A 78 -1.17 1.92 -1.98
N SER A 79 -1.83 2.72 -1.16
CA SER A 79 -3.03 2.32 -0.42
C SER A 79 -3.72 3.57 0.08
N SER A 80 -5.05 3.50 0.23
CA SER A 80 -5.77 4.54 0.96
C SER A 80 -5.48 4.32 2.44
N SER A 81 -4.45 4.98 2.96
CA SER A 81 -3.87 4.67 4.26
C SER A 81 -4.83 4.89 5.42
N ALA A 82 -5.58 5.99 5.41
CA ALA A 82 -6.55 6.26 6.45
C ALA A 82 -7.63 5.16 6.50
N SER A 83 -8.14 4.75 5.32
CA SER A 83 -9.11 3.68 5.21
C SER A 83 -8.54 2.34 5.68
N PHE A 84 -7.32 2.03 5.25
CA PHE A 84 -6.64 0.79 5.63
C PHE A 84 -6.42 0.70 7.14
N LEU A 85 -5.95 1.79 7.76
CA LEU A 85 -5.61 1.80 9.18
C LEU A 85 -6.84 1.80 10.08
N SER A 86 -7.89 2.53 9.70
CA SER A 86 -9.10 2.69 10.52
C SER A 86 -10.21 1.72 10.18
N ALA A 87 -10.08 0.97 9.09
CA ALA A 87 -11.14 0.09 8.56
C ALA A 87 -12.44 0.85 8.27
N THR A 88 -12.30 2.08 7.77
CA THR A 88 -13.43 2.95 7.38
C THR A 88 -13.43 3.19 5.87
N PRO A 89 -14.58 3.58 5.29
CA PRO A 89 -14.67 3.83 3.85
C PRO A 89 -13.66 4.85 3.35
N SER A 90 -13.08 4.62 2.18
CA SER A 90 -12.12 5.51 1.56
C SER A 90 -12.80 6.71 0.93
N HIS A 91 -12.15 7.86 1.00
CA HIS A 91 -12.51 9.07 0.27
C HIS A 91 -11.77 9.16 -1.07
N TYR A 92 -10.86 8.23 -1.33
CA TYR A 92 -10.00 8.23 -2.52
C TYR A 92 -10.37 7.11 -3.46
N LEU A 93 -10.05 7.34 -4.75
CA LEU A 93 -10.05 6.31 -5.78
C LEU A 93 -8.60 5.94 -6.07
N ILE A 94 -8.37 4.67 -6.38
CA ILE A 94 -7.07 4.18 -6.83
C ILE A 94 -7.28 3.48 -8.17
N GLU A 95 -6.53 3.93 -9.18
CA GLU A 95 -6.69 3.47 -10.55
C GLU A 95 -5.34 3.25 -11.21
N THR A 96 -5.22 2.18 -11.99
CA THR A 96 -4.03 1.92 -12.77
C THR A 96 -3.96 2.85 -13.98
N LEU A 97 -2.75 3.31 -14.30
CA LEU A 97 -2.49 4.12 -15.50
C LEU A 97 -1.88 3.30 -16.63
N GLU A 98 -1.37 2.12 -16.30
CA GLU A 98 -0.83 1.14 -17.26
C GLU A 98 -1.00 -0.25 -16.65
N PRO A 99 -0.74 -1.34 -17.40
CA PRO A 99 -0.82 -2.69 -16.83
C PRO A 99 0.07 -2.80 -15.59
N THR A 100 -0.48 -3.33 -14.50
CA THR A 100 0.15 -3.27 -13.17
C THR A 100 0.12 -4.62 -12.49
N ILE A 101 1.21 -4.93 -11.80
CA ILE A 101 1.34 -6.10 -10.92
C ILE A 101 1.59 -5.58 -9.51
N LEU A 102 0.75 -6.00 -8.58
CA LEU A 102 0.85 -5.64 -7.17
C LEU A 102 1.14 -6.88 -6.32
N LEU A 103 1.95 -6.68 -5.28
CA LEU A 103 2.02 -7.60 -4.15
C LEU A 103 1.20 -6.98 -3.03
N SER A 104 0.17 -7.70 -2.57
CA SER A 104 -0.80 -7.15 -1.61
C SER A 104 -0.82 -7.97 -0.34
N LEU A 105 -0.86 -7.29 0.82
CA LEU A 105 -1.00 -7.91 2.14
C LEU A 105 -2.28 -7.40 2.78
N ALA A 106 -3.15 -8.33 3.17
CA ALA A 106 -4.39 -7.99 3.85
C ALA A 106 -4.10 -7.50 5.27
N ARG A 107 -4.94 -6.59 5.78
CA ARG A 107 -4.80 -6.05 7.14
C ARG A 107 -4.77 -7.16 8.19
N GLU A 108 -5.69 -8.12 8.10
CA GLU A 108 -5.79 -9.22 9.06
C GLU A 108 -4.51 -10.07 9.07
N ASP A 109 -3.90 -10.27 7.90
CA ASP A 109 -2.67 -11.02 7.78
C ASP A 109 -1.50 -10.25 8.39
N LEU A 110 -1.43 -8.94 8.17
CA LEU A 110 -0.41 -8.09 8.79
C LEU A 110 -0.54 -8.10 10.31
N ASP A 111 -1.76 -7.98 10.83
CA ASP A 111 -1.99 -8.01 12.27
C ASP A 111 -1.51 -9.34 12.88
N ALA A 112 -1.79 -10.45 12.19
CA ALA A 112 -1.32 -11.78 12.63
C ALA A 112 0.21 -11.87 12.61
N ILE A 113 0.86 -11.33 11.58
CA ILE A 113 2.32 -11.34 11.45
C ILE A 113 2.97 -10.48 12.54
N TYR A 114 2.36 -9.34 12.87
CA TYR A 114 2.88 -8.45 13.93
C TYR A 114 2.97 -9.18 15.28
N GLN A 115 2.11 -10.15 15.54
CA GLN A 115 2.16 -10.95 16.76
C GLN A 115 3.35 -11.91 16.77
N GLN A 116 3.93 -12.19 15.61
CA GLN A 116 5.01 -13.16 15.44
C GLN A 116 6.39 -12.52 15.28
N SER A 117 6.47 -11.25 14.89
CA SER A 117 7.73 -10.58 14.62
C SER A 117 7.70 -9.12 15.07
N VAL A 118 8.55 -8.80 16.03
CA VAL A 118 8.72 -7.43 16.55
C VAL A 118 9.30 -6.54 15.44
N ARG A 119 10.18 -7.07 14.59
CA ARG A 119 10.81 -6.29 13.52
C ARG A 119 9.81 -5.94 12.43
N ILE A 120 8.88 -6.84 12.10
CA ILE A 120 7.83 -6.55 11.12
C ILE A 120 6.83 -5.56 11.71
N GLU A 121 6.50 -5.66 12.99
CA GLU A 121 5.68 -4.65 13.64
C GLU A 121 6.34 -3.28 13.57
N ARG A 122 7.65 -3.22 13.80
CA ARG A 122 8.42 -1.97 13.67
C ARG A 122 8.35 -1.43 12.25
N LEU A 123 8.50 -2.30 11.25
CA LEU A 123 8.34 -1.92 9.85
C LEU A 123 6.97 -1.29 9.62
N GLY A 124 5.92 -1.92 10.13
CA GLY A 124 4.55 -1.39 10.01
C GLY A 124 4.40 -0.01 10.62
N ARG A 125 4.99 0.23 11.81
CA ARG A 125 4.95 1.53 12.47
C ARG A 125 5.69 2.59 11.66
N LEU A 126 6.86 2.25 11.10
CA LEU A 126 7.63 3.19 10.30
C LEU A 126 6.89 3.59 9.03
N LEU A 127 6.27 2.64 8.35
CA LEU A 127 5.50 2.91 7.15
C LEU A 127 4.23 3.70 7.46
N THR A 128 3.53 3.36 8.53
CA THR A 128 2.35 4.11 8.99
C THR A 128 2.70 5.56 9.27
N THR A 129 3.82 5.79 9.95
CA THR A 129 4.28 7.15 10.25
C THR A 129 4.51 7.95 8.96
N GLN A 130 5.13 7.35 7.95
CA GLN A 130 5.34 8.02 6.66
C GLN A 130 4.03 8.39 5.99
N PHE A 131 3.05 7.49 5.96
CA PHE A 131 1.74 7.77 5.37
C PHE A 131 1.02 8.91 6.10
N VAL A 132 1.02 8.89 7.43
CA VAL A 132 0.39 9.94 8.23
C VAL A 132 1.07 11.28 7.99
N MET A 133 2.40 11.31 7.97
CA MET A 133 3.15 12.55 7.73
C MET A 133 2.87 13.11 6.35
N GLN A 134 2.81 12.26 5.33
CA GLN A 134 2.50 12.69 3.97
C GLN A 134 1.10 13.30 3.88
N GLU A 135 0.11 12.66 4.48
CA GLU A 135 -1.26 13.19 4.50
C GLU A 135 -1.35 14.53 5.22
N LEU A 136 -0.63 14.69 6.33
CA LEU A 136 -0.60 15.96 7.05
C LEU A 136 0.01 17.06 6.19
N ILE A 137 1.08 16.77 5.47
CA ILE A 137 1.71 17.74 4.56
C ILE A 137 0.74 18.14 3.46
N GLU A 138 0.04 17.19 2.87
CA GLU A 138 -0.96 17.47 1.83
C GLU A 138 -2.08 18.38 2.35
N LEU A 139 -2.55 18.17 3.58
CA LEU A 139 -3.58 19.00 4.19
C LEU A 139 -3.09 20.43 4.45
N MET A 140 -1.78 20.62 4.65
CA MET A 140 -1.20 21.94 4.92
C MET A 140 -0.89 22.73 3.65
N LEU A 141 -0.88 22.10 2.51
CA LEU A 141 -0.62 22.72 1.21
C LEU A 141 -1.92 23.04 0.48
#